data_360e32d078085cbc64cb41b3247612a0
#
_entry.id   360e32d078085cbc64cb41b3247612a0
#
_cell.length_a   1.000
_cell.length_b   1.000
_cell.length_c   1.000
_cell.angle_alpha   90.00
_cell.angle_beta   90.00
_cell.angle_gamma   90.00
#
_symmetry.space_group_name_H-M   'P 1'
#
loop_
_entity.id
_entity.type
_entity.pdbx_description
1 polymer ?
#
loop_
_entity_poly.entity_id
_entity_poly.type
_entity_poly.pdbx_seq_one_letter_code
_entity_poly.pdbx_strand_id
1 'polypeptide(L)'
;MKNSIKFFDYNLPSNLIAENPRSKREQAKLMIYDQGLDTLNHSIFSNLDEYLTKGDLIILNDTRVLPGRLFLKKESGGTVEILFHKLINQYSFECIFKSSRKVMIQSKLFFDDDNFFVVDNIENNFITLSSKNDPMNIFVKYGEVPLPKYIKRKTNAKDIERYQTVYAKHTGSVAAPTAGLHFTEEILSKLQAKGVVIDYCTLHVTYNTFKPITVDNYNDHQIGSEVCNIKESLISKIKSTKSQNNNVYTVGTTATRAVENYASKSYVGDFSGEADLYITPGYKFKIIDGLITNFHLPQSTLLLLVASIIGRDKLLELYDIAIKNNYRFYSYGDSMFIKV
;
A
#
# COMPACT_ATOMS: atom_id res chain seq x y z
N MET A 1 -26.71 -7.39 11.21
CA MET A 1 -26.43 -6.87 9.85
C MET A 1 -25.81 -5.47 9.80
N LYS A 2 -25.52 -4.83 10.92
CA LYS A 2 -24.92 -3.47 10.95
C LYS A 2 -23.54 -3.36 10.25
N ASN A 3 -22.80 -4.48 10.13
CA ASN A 3 -21.42 -4.51 9.68
C ASN A 3 -21.24 -5.32 8.38
N SER A 4 -22.27 -5.36 7.52
CA SER A 4 -22.14 -6.05 6.23
C SER A 4 -21.25 -5.26 5.28
N ILE A 5 -20.30 -5.98 4.64
CA ILE A 5 -19.39 -5.39 3.63
C ILE A 5 -20.17 -4.89 2.39
N LYS A 6 -21.36 -5.43 2.12
CA LYS A 6 -22.23 -5.01 1.03
C LYS A 6 -22.67 -3.55 1.12
N PHE A 7 -22.69 -2.96 2.34
CA PHE A 7 -22.96 -1.53 2.52
C PHE A 7 -21.84 -0.62 1.98
N PHE A 8 -20.69 -1.18 1.65
CA PHE A 8 -19.54 -0.50 1.06
C PHE A 8 -19.38 -0.82 -0.44
N ASP A 9 -20.49 -1.24 -1.06
CA ASP A 9 -20.54 -1.41 -2.50
C ASP A 9 -20.93 -0.11 -3.20
N TYR A 10 -20.40 0.10 -4.40
CA TYR A 10 -20.76 1.20 -5.28
C TYR A 10 -20.47 0.81 -6.73
N ASN A 11 -21.20 1.41 -7.66
CA ASN A 11 -21.03 1.12 -9.09
C ASN A 11 -19.85 1.91 -9.66
N LEU A 12 -18.74 1.21 -9.95
CA LEU A 12 -17.55 1.80 -10.58
C LEU A 12 -17.51 1.46 -12.07
N PRO A 13 -17.65 2.46 -12.98
CA PRO A 13 -17.47 2.23 -14.40
C PRO A 13 -16.06 1.74 -14.72
N SER A 14 -15.94 0.66 -15.48
CA SER A 14 -14.65 0.01 -15.77
C SER A 14 -13.66 0.91 -16.49
N ASN A 15 -14.13 1.88 -17.28
CA ASN A 15 -13.30 2.86 -17.97
C ASN A 15 -12.61 3.87 -17.03
N LEU A 16 -13.06 3.98 -15.79
CA LEU A 16 -12.41 4.82 -14.78
C LEU A 16 -11.29 4.10 -14.03
N ILE A 17 -11.13 2.79 -14.23
CA ILE A 17 -10.01 2.02 -13.64
C ILE A 17 -8.73 2.34 -14.40
N ALA A 18 -7.74 2.87 -13.71
CA ALA A 18 -6.48 3.27 -14.32
C ALA A 18 -5.52 2.08 -14.48
N GLU A 19 -5.38 1.57 -15.69
CA GLU A 19 -4.41 0.50 -15.99
C GLU A 19 -2.99 1.03 -16.26
N ASN A 20 -2.85 2.32 -16.58
CA ASN A 20 -1.56 2.97 -16.87
C ASN A 20 -1.39 4.25 -16.04
N PRO A 21 -0.17 4.54 -15.57
CA PRO A 21 0.12 5.81 -14.92
C PRO A 21 -0.05 6.98 -15.89
N ARG A 22 -0.33 8.17 -15.37
CA ARG A 22 -0.25 9.42 -16.16
C ARG A 22 1.19 9.63 -16.62
N SER A 23 1.38 10.36 -17.73
CA SER A 23 2.73 10.73 -18.22
C SER A 23 3.51 11.49 -17.13
N LYS A 24 2.88 12.44 -16.48
CA LYS A 24 3.38 13.19 -15.33
C LYS A 24 2.61 12.80 -14.07
N ARG A 25 3.33 12.38 -13.02
CA ARG A 25 2.75 11.88 -11.75
C ARG A 25 1.90 12.94 -11.07
N GLU A 26 2.42 14.15 -11.03
CA GLU A 26 1.86 15.32 -10.35
C GLU A 26 0.60 15.89 -11.03
N GLN A 27 0.27 15.44 -12.25
CA GLN A 27 -0.95 15.84 -12.98
C GLN A 27 -2.17 14.97 -12.62
N ALA A 28 -2.08 14.11 -11.63
CA ALA A 28 -3.24 13.44 -11.09
C ALA A 28 -4.23 14.47 -10.53
N LYS A 29 -5.52 14.23 -10.70
CA LYS A 29 -6.56 15.04 -10.03
C LYS A 29 -6.44 14.82 -8.52
N LEU A 30 -6.72 15.88 -7.76
CA LEU A 30 -6.77 15.86 -6.31
C LEU A 30 -8.13 16.36 -5.86
N MET A 31 -8.89 15.52 -5.20
CA MET A 31 -10.12 15.86 -4.49
C MET A 31 -9.77 16.20 -3.05
N ILE A 32 -10.13 17.39 -2.55
CA ILE A 32 -9.86 17.78 -1.19
C ILE A 32 -11.19 17.92 -0.45
N TYR A 33 -11.38 17.12 0.58
CA TYR A 33 -12.51 17.20 1.49
C TYR A 33 -12.04 17.60 2.89
N ASP A 34 -12.53 18.74 3.36
CA ASP A 34 -12.32 19.24 4.71
C ASP A 34 -13.57 18.91 5.55
N GLN A 35 -13.45 17.96 6.48
CA GLN A 35 -14.57 17.49 7.29
C GLN A 35 -15.02 18.56 8.30
N GLY A 36 -14.07 19.33 8.84
CA GLY A 36 -14.37 20.39 9.83
C GLY A 36 -15.20 21.53 9.23
N LEU A 37 -14.99 21.84 7.96
CA LEU A 37 -15.70 22.88 7.21
C LEU A 37 -16.83 22.33 6.34
N ASP A 38 -16.95 21.02 6.17
CA ASP A 38 -17.81 20.30 5.21
C ASP A 38 -17.67 20.89 3.78
N THR A 39 -16.43 21.16 3.34
CA THR A 39 -16.15 21.73 2.04
C THR A 39 -15.45 20.73 1.12
N LEU A 40 -15.80 20.78 -0.17
CA LEU A 40 -15.21 19.95 -1.21
C LEU A 40 -14.57 20.85 -2.28
N ASN A 41 -13.30 20.58 -2.58
CA ASN A 41 -12.54 21.25 -3.61
C ASN A 41 -11.96 20.26 -4.61
N HIS A 42 -11.75 20.70 -5.85
CA HIS A 42 -11.10 19.95 -6.90
C HIS A 42 -9.84 20.69 -7.35
N SER A 43 -8.72 19.95 -7.44
CA SER A 43 -7.42 20.47 -7.84
C SER A 43 -6.61 19.44 -8.63
N ILE A 44 -5.35 19.71 -8.83
CA ILE A 44 -4.35 18.74 -9.31
C ILE A 44 -3.28 18.53 -8.22
N PHE A 45 -2.64 17.38 -8.23
CA PHE A 45 -1.72 16.97 -7.16
C PHE A 45 -0.52 17.90 -7.02
N SER A 46 -0.07 18.54 -8.11
CA SER A 46 1.00 19.56 -8.09
C SER A 46 0.71 20.76 -7.20
N ASN A 47 -0.55 21.01 -6.86
CA ASN A 47 -0.99 22.11 -6.00
C ASN A 47 -1.23 21.66 -4.55
N LEU A 48 -0.75 20.49 -4.16
CA LEU A 48 -0.93 19.95 -2.80
C LEU A 48 -0.48 20.94 -1.72
N ASP A 49 0.57 21.69 -1.99
CA ASP A 49 1.10 22.70 -1.06
C ASP A 49 0.09 23.80 -0.70
N GLU A 50 -0.89 24.12 -1.54
CA GLU A 50 -1.91 25.12 -1.25
C GLU A 50 -2.82 24.70 -0.07
N TYR A 51 -2.92 23.40 0.19
CA TYR A 51 -3.80 22.79 1.19
C TYR A 51 -3.08 22.40 2.49
N LEU A 52 -1.79 22.69 2.60
CA LEU A 52 -0.94 22.42 3.75
C LEU A 52 -0.37 23.72 4.30
N THR A 53 -0.10 23.75 5.60
CA THR A 53 0.44 24.91 6.29
C THR A 53 1.85 24.63 6.83
N LYS A 54 2.61 25.72 7.07
CA LYS A 54 3.91 25.60 7.72
C LYS A 54 3.77 24.92 9.09
N GLY A 55 4.60 23.93 9.33
CA GLY A 55 4.59 23.14 10.57
C GLY A 55 3.77 21.85 10.49
N ASP A 56 2.89 21.70 9.49
CA ASP A 56 2.22 20.42 9.27
C ASP A 56 3.25 19.31 8.99
N LEU A 57 2.96 18.09 9.43
CA LEU A 57 3.78 16.91 9.20
C LEU A 57 3.11 15.97 8.19
N ILE A 58 3.83 15.62 7.13
CA ILE A 58 3.46 14.56 6.19
C ILE A 58 4.29 13.31 6.48
N ILE A 59 3.62 12.18 6.69
CA ILE A 59 4.26 10.88 6.89
C ILE A 59 4.09 10.03 5.63
N LEU A 60 5.21 9.62 5.05
CA LEU A 60 5.33 8.84 3.83
C LEU A 60 5.76 7.39 4.16
N ASN A 61 5.34 6.42 3.37
CA ASN A 61 5.86 5.05 3.45
C ASN A 61 6.99 4.87 2.44
N ASP A 62 8.23 4.73 2.92
CA ASP A 62 9.45 4.65 2.10
C ASP A 62 9.81 3.23 1.65
N THR A 63 8.87 2.30 1.75
CA THR A 63 9.09 0.95 1.24
C THR A 63 9.37 0.95 -0.26
N ARG A 64 10.29 0.07 -0.69
CA ARG A 64 10.64 -0.17 -2.09
C ARG A 64 10.05 -1.49 -2.56
N VAL A 65 9.40 -1.46 -3.72
CA VAL A 65 8.85 -2.67 -4.34
C VAL A 65 9.98 -3.57 -4.84
N LEU A 66 9.94 -4.81 -4.41
CA LEU A 66 10.75 -5.90 -4.95
C LEU A 66 10.09 -6.41 -6.25
N PRO A 67 10.82 -6.75 -7.31
CA PRO A 67 10.28 -7.53 -8.42
C PRO A 67 9.99 -8.97 -7.95
N GLY A 68 9.03 -9.09 -7.05
CA GLY A 68 8.78 -10.28 -6.21
C GLY A 68 8.00 -11.40 -6.89
N ARG A 69 7.73 -11.32 -8.20
CA ARG A 69 7.08 -12.39 -8.96
C ARG A 69 8.11 -13.15 -9.78
N LEU A 70 8.13 -14.48 -9.65
CA LEU A 70 8.98 -15.37 -10.45
C LEU A 70 8.16 -16.49 -11.07
N PHE A 71 8.57 -16.91 -12.25
CA PHE A 71 8.06 -18.11 -12.93
C PHE A 71 9.16 -19.17 -12.94
N LEU A 72 8.99 -20.17 -12.10
CA LEU A 72 9.95 -21.23 -11.88
C LEU A 72 9.58 -22.47 -12.69
N LYS A 73 10.57 -23.26 -13.11
CA LYS A 73 10.37 -24.53 -13.80
C LYS A 73 10.60 -25.70 -12.86
N LYS A 74 9.74 -26.71 -12.91
CA LYS A 74 9.96 -28.00 -12.28
C LYS A 74 10.89 -28.86 -13.15
N GLU A 75 11.55 -29.85 -12.59
CA GLU A 75 12.29 -30.87 -13.34
C GLU A 75 11.43 -31.53 -14.43
N SER A 76 10.12 -31.68 -14.18
CA SER A 76 9.15 -32.21 -15.16
C SER A 76 8.73 -31.22 -16.24
N GLY A 77 9.30 -30.00 -16.30
CA GLY A 77 9.00 -28.95 -17.26
C GLY A 77 7.76 -28.09 -16.93
N GLY A 78 6.99 -28.41 -15.88
CA GLY A 78 5.84 -27.62 -15.46
C GLY A 78 6.24 -26.29 -14.81
N THR A 79 5.42 -25.25 -14.98
CA THR A 79 5.66 -23.90 -14.41
C THR A 79 5.01 -23.74 -13.04
N VAL A 80 5.71 -23.07 -12.13
CA VAL A 80 5.22 -22.59 -10.83
C VAL A 80 5.41 -21.09 -10.78
N GLU A 81 4.32 -20.34 -10.67
CA GLU A 81 4.36 -18.91 -10.37
C GLU A 81 4.48 -18.75 -8.85
N ILE A 82 5.47 -17.97 -8.40
CA ILE A 82 5.60 -17.58 -7.00
C ILE A 82 5.52 -16.05 -6.88
N LEU A 83 4.99 -15.61 -5.75
CA LEU A 83 4.96 -14.21 -5.33
C LEU A 83 5.57 -14.12 -3.93
N PHE A 84 6.65 -13.37 -3.78
CA PHE A 84 7.34 -13.15 -2.51
C PHE A 84 6.37 -12.69 -1.43
N HIS A 85 6.50 -13.24 -0.24
CA HIS A 85 5.71 -12.85 0.93
C HIS A 85 6.59 -12.27 2.04
N LYS A 86 7.55 -13.05 2.54
CA LYS A 86 8.50 -12.59 3.58
C LYS A 86 9.77 -13.44 3.59
N LEU A 87 10.85 -12.85 4.10
CA LEU A 87 12.04 -13.61 4.49
C LEU A 87 11.77 -14.35 5.81
N ILE A 88 12.23 -15.60 5.91
CA ILE A 88 12.29 -16.37 7.15
C ILE A 88 13.68 -16.20 7.78
N ASN A 89 14.71 -16.29 6.94
CA ASN A 89 16.11 -16.04 7.28
C ASN A 89 16.90 -15.65 6.03
N GLN A 90 18.22 -15.55 6.13
CA GLN A 90 19.11 -15.13 5.04
C GLN A 90 18.98 -15.97 3.75
N TYR A 91 18.58 -17.23 3.85
CA TYR A 91 18.54 -18.18 2.73
C TYR A 91 17.18 -18.82 2.51
N SER A 92 16.20 -18.54 3.37
CA SER A 92 14.88 -19.11 3.32
C SER A 92 13.80 -18.05 3.34
N PHE A 93 12.76 -18.26 2.52
CA PHE A 93 11.70 -17.27 2.33
C PHE A 93 10.37 -17.96 2.04
N GLU A 94 9.30 -17.27 2.31
CA GLU A 94 7.93 -17.70 2.06
C GLU A 94 7.35 -16.95 0.87
N CYS A 95 6.66 -17.67 0.00
CA CYS A 95 5.94 -17.14 -1.16
C CYS A 95 4.51 -17.65 -1.19
N ILE A 96 3.62 -16.88 -1.76
CA ILE A 96 2.37 -17.39 -2.31
C ILE A 96 2.71 -18.07 -3.64
N PHE A 97 2.13 -19.23 -3.92
CA PHE A 97 2.41 -19.94 -5.17
C PHE A 97 1.15 -20.36 -5.91
N LYS A 98 1.31 -20.51 -7.20
CA LYS A 98 0.30 -21.06 -8.11
C LYS A 98 0.93 -22.05 -9.07
N SER A 99 0.37 -23.24 -9.16
CA SER A 99 0.84 -24.29 -10.06
C SER A 99 -0.33 -25.10 -10.58
N SER A 100 -0.28 -25.50 -11.85
CA SER A 100 -1.28 -26.36 -12.48
C SER A 100 -1.20 -27.83 -12.01
N ARG A 101 -0.05 -28.25 -11.50
CA ARG A 101 0.20 -29.61 -10.99
C ARG A 101 0.81 -29.53 -9.61
N LYS A 102 0.65 -30.59 -8.82
CA LYS A 102 1.19 -30.70 -7.46
C LYS A 102 2.69 -30.37 -7.41
N VAL A 103 3.08 -29.59 -6.43
CA VAL A 103 4.48 -29.36 -6.04
C VAL A 103 4.78 -30.27 -4.86
N MET A 104 5.97 -30.83 -4.81
CA MET A 104 6.37 -31.77 -3.74
C MET A 104 7.43 -31.11 -2.84
N ILE A 105 7.40 -31.42 -1.55
CA ILE A 105 8.46 -31.06 -0.61
C ILE A 105 9.76 -31.74 -1.09
N GLN A 106 10.90 -31.10 -0.91
CA GLN A 106 12.25 -31.47 -1.39
C GLN A 106 12.42 -31.43 -2.92
N SER A 107 11.39 -31.03 -3.69
CA SER A 107 11.58 -30.84 -5.13
C SER A 107 12.32 -29.53 -5.44
N LYS A 108 12.98 -29.49 -6.59
CA LYS A 108 13.70 -28.33 -7.10
C LYS A 108 12.80 -27.50 -8.01
N LEU A 109 12.86 -26.19 -7.84
CA LEU A 109 12.19 -25.21 -8.69
C LEU A 109 13.25 -24.29 -9.31
N PHE A 110 13.47 -24.41 -10.60
CA PHE A 110 14.54 -23.73 -11.34
C PHE A 110 14.12 -22.34 -11.76
N PHE A 111 14.98 -21.33 -11.51
CA PHE A 111 14.81 -19.97 -11.99
C PHE A 111 15.72 -19.63 -13.18
N ASP A 112 16.76 -20.45 -13.43
CA ASP A 112 17.53 -20.55 -14.67
C ASP A 112 17.93 -22.01 -14.92
N ASP A 113 18.79 -22.29 -15.90
CA ASP A 113 19.12 -23.65 -16.32
C ASP A 113 19.87 -24.46 -15.23
N ASP A 114 20.66 -23.78 -14.38
CA ASP A 114 21.54 -24.42 -13.40
C ASP A 114 21.11 -24.13 -11.94
N ASN A 115 20.33 -23.08 -11.70
CA ASN A 115 20.04 -22.59 -10.37
C ASN A 115 18.58 -22.78 -9.99
N PHE A 116 18.37 -23.20 -8.74
CA PHE A 116 17.05 -23.59 -8.23
C PHE A 116 16.87 -23.22 -6.76
N PHE A 117 15.62 -23.15 -6.37
CA PHE A 117 15.15 -23.21 -4.98
C PHE A 117 14.77 -24.64 -4.61
N VAL A 118 14.94 -24.99 -3.36
CA VAL A 118 14.41 -26.25 -2.79
C VAL A 118 13.11 -25.94 -2.06
N VAL A 119 12.12 -26.81 -2.21
CA VAL A 119 10.84 -26.71 -1.51
C VAL A 119 10.99 -27.32 -0.12
N ASP A 120 10.98 -26.48 0.91
CA ASP A 120 11.12 -26.93 2.31
C ASP A 120 9.79 -27.30 2.94
N ASN A 121 8.73 -26.49 2.67
CA ASN A 121 7.39 -26.70 3.21
C ASN A 121 6.31 -26.17 2.26
N ILE A 122 5.11 -26.72 2.39
CA ILE A 122 3.91 -26.27 1.69
C ILE A 122 2.76 -26.25 2.68
N GLU A 123 2.15 -25.09 2.88
CA GLU A 123 0.99 -24.91 3.74
C GLU A 123 -0.06 -24.03 3.06
N ASN A 124 -1.23 -24.59 2.77
CA ASN A 124 -2.30 -23.91 2.03
C ASN A 124 -1.80 -23.34 0.69
N ASN A 125 -1.80 -22.03 0.55
CA ASN A 125 -1.34 -21.29 -0.64
C ASN A 125 0.10 -20.78 -0.48
N PHE A 126 0.78 -21.13 0.61
CA PHE A 126 2.15 -20.70 0.89
C PHE A 126 3.12 -21.84 0.63
N ILE A 127 4.28 -21.46 0.11
CA ILE A 127 5.43 -22.34 -0.11
C ILE A 127 6.65 -21.72 0.55
N THR A 128 7.34 -22.50 1.36
CA THR A 128 8.66 -22.13 1.90
C THR A 128 9.73 -22.68 0.98
N LEU A 129 10.62 -21.82 0.58
CA LEU A 129 11.72 -22.13 -0.33
C LEU A 129 13.05 -21.75 0.29
N SER A 130 14.07 -22.57 0.05
CA SER A 130 15.46 -22.27 0.40
C SER A 130 16.34 -22.11 -0.84
N SER A 131 17.39 -21.32 -0.69
CA SER A 131 18.37 -21.00 -1.72
C SER A 131 19.79 -21.12 -1.17
N LYS A 132 20.75 -21.39 -2.04
CA LYS A 132 22.19 -21.30 -1.69
C LYS A 132 22.69 -19.86 -1.63
N ASN A 133 22.01 -18.94 -2.33
CA ASN A 133 22.35 -17.54 -2.42
C ASN A 133 21.23 -16.69 -1.78
N ASP A 134 21.53 -15.43 -1.51
CA ASP A 134 20.53 -14.48 -1.01
C ASP A 134 19.33 -14.40 -1.97
N PRO A 135 18.12 -14.77 -1.54
CA PRO A 135 16.92 -14.74 -2.37
C PRO A 135 16.59 -13.35 -2.91
N MET A 136 16.89 -12.30 -2.16
CA MET A 136 16.58 -10.93 -2.58
C MET A 136 17.34 -10.55 -3.86
N ASN A 137 18.61 -10.98 -3.97
CA ASN A 137 19.40 -10.76 -5.20
C ASN A 137 18.83 -11.56 -6.39
N ILE A 138 18.29 -12.76 -6.13
CA ILE A 138 17.65 -13.58 -7.17
C ILE A 138 16.37 -12.89 -7.67
N PHE A 139 15.52 -12.40 -6.77
CA PHE A 139 14.33 -11.64 -7.16
C PHE A 139 14.67 -10.37 -7.94
N VAL A 140 15.69 -9.63 -7.54
CA VAL A 140 16.13 -8.42 -8.26
C VAL A 140 16.58 -8.76 -9.69
N LYS A 141 17.26 -9.89 -9.86
CA LYS A 141 17.83 -10.28 -11.17
C LYS A 141 16.80 -10.92 -12.11
N TYR A 142 15.93 -11.77 -11.60
CA TYR A 142 15.06 -12.62 -12.42
C TYR A 142 13.57 -12.33 -12.25
N GLY A 143 13.22 -11.50 -11.27
CA GLY A 143 11.83 -11.24 -10.92
C GLY A 143 11.16 -10.19 -11.81
N GLU A 144 9.84 -10.23 -11.78
CA GLU A 144 8.96 -9.24 -12.38
C GLU A 144 8.24 -8.42 -11.31
N VAL A 145 7.95 -7.14 -11.62
CA VAL A 145 7.13 -6.29 -10.75
C VAL A 145 5.72 -6.87 -10.65
N PRO A 146 5.23 -7.17 -9.44
CA PRO A 146 3.92 -7.78 -9.27
C PRO A 146 2.80 -6.74 -9.33
N LEU A 147 2.41 -6.34 -10.55
CA LEU A 147 1.28 -5.42 -10.73
C LEU A 147 -0.02 -6.03 -10.18
N PRO A 148 -0.92 -5.23 -9.61
CA PRO A 148 -2.22 -5.67 -9.15
C PRO A 148 -3.06 -6.33 -10.25
N LYS A 149 -3.91 -7.29 -9.89
CA LYS A 149 -4.70 -8.11 -10.84
C LYS A 149 -5.66 -7.32 -11.73
N TYR A 150 -6.11 -6.14 -11.33
CA TYR A 150 -6.99 -5.29 -12.14
C TYR A 150 -6.23 -4.61 -13.29
N ILE A 151 -4.91 -4.55 -13.25
CA ILE A 151 -4.06 -4.15 -14.38
C ILE A 151 -3.90 -5.37 -15.29
N LYS A 152 -4.73 -5.44 -16.33
CA LYS A 152 -4.84 -6.62 -17.20
C LYS A 152 -3.70 -6.74 -18.22
N ARG A 153 -2.93 -5.67 -18.42
CA ARG A 153 -1.77 -5.69 -19.33
C ARG A 153 -0.56 -6.41 -18.71
N LYS A 154 0.34 -6.89 -19.58
CA LYS A 154 1.64 -7.39 -19.12
C LYS A 154 2.49 -6.26 -18.54
N THR A 155 3.37 -6.62 -17.61
CA THR A 155 4.43 -5.74 -17.10
C THR A 155 5.36 -5.32 -18.24
N ASN A 156 5.87 -4.11 -18.17
CA ASN A 156 6.91 -3.61 -19.09
C ASN A 156 8.03 -2.93 -18.29
N ALA A 157 9.15 -2.64 -18.95
CA ALA A 157 10.32 -2.07 -18.29
C ALA A 157 10.05 -0.75 -17.55
N LYS A 158 9.07 0.05 -18.01
CA LYS A 158 8.69 1.30 -17.34
C LYS A 158 8.01 1.06 -16.00
N ASP A 159 7.39 -0.10 -15.77
CA ASP A 159 6.72 -0.39 -14.50
C ASP A 159 7.71 -0.51 -13.35
N ILE A 160 8.96 -0.91 -13.60
CA ILE A 160 10.01 -0.98 -12.59
C ILE A 160 10.22 0.39 -11.93
N GLU A 161 10.22 1.45 -12.74
CA GLU A 161 10.36 2.82 -12.25
C GLU A 161 9.02 3.45 -11.84
N ARG A 162 7.97 3.23 -12.65
CA ARG A 162 6.68 3.91 -12.46
C ARG A 162 5.85 3.35 -11.33
N TYR A 163 6.06 2.09 -10.94
CA TYR A 163 5.42 1.46 -9.77
C TYR A 163 6.30 1.56 -8.52
N GLN A 164 7.06 2.68 -8.42
CA GLN A 164 7.88 3.08 -7.27
C GLN A 164 7.63 4.53 -6.92
N THR A 165 7.69 4.85 -5.63
CA THR A 165 7.75 6.24 -5.17
C THR A 165 9.16 6.80 -5.40
N VAL A 166 9.27 8.12 -5.58
CA VAL A 166 10.58 8.78 -5.77
C VAL A 166 11.47 8.69 -4.52
N TYR A 167 10.86 8.48 -3.36
CA TYR A 167 11.52 8.35 -2.06
C TYR A 167 11.66 6.89 -1.57
N ALA A 168 11.39 5.90 -2.42
CA ALA A 168 11.48 4.49 -2.04
C ALA A 168 12.91 4.10 -1.65
N LYS A 169 13.07 3.53 -0.44
CA LYS A 169 14.38 3.25 0.17
C LYS A 169 14.55 1.78 0.59
N HIS A 170 13.66 1.25 1.41
CA HIS A 170 13.79 -0.06 2.04
C HIS A 170 13.06 -1.15 1.24
N THR A 171 13.82 -2.03 0.59
CA THR A 171 13.26 -3.13 -0.23
C THR A 171 12.60 -4.20 0.61
N GLY A 172 11.42 -4.71 0.20
CA GLY A 172 10.70 -5.77 0.90
C GLY A 172 9.21 -5.85 0.57
N SER A 173 8.70 -4.91 -0.19
CA SER A 173 7.28 -4.81 -0.55
C SER A 173 6.98 -5.49 -1.88
N VAL A 174 5.82 -6.12 -2.00
CA VAL A 174 5.32 -6.63 -3.30
C VAL A 174 4.32 -5.68 -3.97
N ALA A 175 4.02 -4.56 -3.34
CA ALA A 175 3.22 -3.50 -3.96
C ALA A 175 3.69 -2.12 -3.51
N ALA A 176 3.53 -1.12 -4.37
CA ALA A 176 3.86 0.26 -4.04
C ALA A 176 2.85 0.87 -3.05
N PRO A 177 3.26 1.79 -2.17
CA PRO A 177 2.36 2.67 -1.44
C PRO A 177 1.78 3.71 -2.42
N THR A 178 0.70 3.34 -3.11
CA THR A 178 0.27 3.93 -4.38
C THR A 178 -0.12 5.40 -4.30
N ALA A 179 -0.60 5.89 -3.15
CA ALA A 179 -0.85 7.32 -2.93
C ALA A 179 0.45 8.15 -3.02
N GLY A 180 1.60 7.54 -2.72
CA GLY A 180 2.90 8.16 -2.86
C GLY A 180 3.40 8.28 -4.30
N LEU A 181 2.79 7.56 -5.25
CA LEU A 181 3.20 7.61 -6.66
C LEU A 181 2.95 8.98 -7.31
N HIS A 182 2.15 9.84 -6.73
CA HIS A 182 1.87 11.18 -7.23
C HIS A 182 2.98 12.18 -6.91
N PHE A 183 3.80 11.90 -5.89
CA PHE A 183 4.90 12.78 -5.50
C PHE A 183 6.03 12.77 -6.53
N THR A 184 6.62 13.94 -6.70
CA THR A 184 7.90 14.16 -7.39
C THR A 184 8.88 14.83 -6.44
N GLU A 185 10.17 14.86 -6.78
CA GLU A 185 11.18 15.57 -5.98
C GLU A 185 10.86 17.06 -5.88
N GLU A 186 10.28 17.65 -6.94
CA GLU A 186 9.86 19.06 -6.97
C GLU A 186 8.75 19.34 -5.96
N ILE A 187 7.72 18.46 -5.87
CA ILE A 187 6.65 18.60 -4.87
C ILE A 187 7.21 18.50 -3.47
N LEU A 188 8.06 17.52 -3.20
CA LEU A 188 8.68 17.35 -1.88
C LEU A 188 9.51 18.59 -1.50
N SER A 189 10.32 19.10 -2.43
CA SER A 189 11.12 20.31 -2.23
C SER A 189 10.25 21.56 -2.00
N LYS A 190 9.14 21.70 -2.75
CA LYS A 190 8.18 22.79 -2.61
C LYS A 190 7.52 22.79 -1.23
N LEU A 191 7.11 21.61 -0.74
CA LEU A 191 6.53 21.42 0.58
C LEU A 191 7.52 21.78 1.69
N GLN A 192 8.77 21.30 1.59
CA GLN A 192 9.83 21.62 2.54
C GLN A 192 10.16 23.12 2.55
N ALA A 193 10.23 23.77 1.38
CA ALA A 193 10.44 25.21 1.26
C ALA A 193 9.31 26.01 1.91
N LYS A 194 8.06 25.50 1.89
CA LYS A 194 6.92 26.07 2.61
C LYS A 194 7.00 25.89 4.12
N GLY A 195 7.88 25.01 4.60
CA GLY A 195 8.05 24.67 6.01
C GLY A 195 7.15 23.52 6.47
N VAL A 196 6.62 22.73 5.54
CA VAL A 196 5.96 21.45 5.85
C VAL A 196 7.05 20.45 6.22
N VAL A 197 6.86 19.74 7.33
CA VAL A 197 7.77 18.71 7.80
C VAL A 197 7.45 17.40 7.06
N ILE A 198 8.47 16.74 6.53
CA ILE A 198 8.32 15.43 5.87
C ILE A 198 9.11 14.39 6.65
N ASP A 199 8.48 13.27 6.97
CA ASP A 199 9.16 12.12 7.59
C ASP A 199 8.57 10.80 7.08
N TYR A 200 9.21 9.68 7.45
CA TYR A 200 8.99 8.39 6.84
C TYR A 200 8.73 7.30 7.89
N CYS A 201 7.84 6.39 7.53
CA CYS A 201 7.74 5.06 8.13
C CYS A 201 8.02 4.02 7.04
N THR A 202 8.37 2.80 7.44
CA THR A 202 8.46 1.67 6.52
C THR A 202 7.36 0.66 6.87
N LEU A 203 6.51 0.33 5.91
CA LEU A 203 5.60 -0.81 6.00
C LEU A 203 5.67 -1.56 4.68
N HIS A 204 6.12 -2.82 4.74
CA HIS A 204 6.25 -3.67 3.56
C HIS A 204 4.91 -4.27 3.18
N VAL A 205 4.33 -3.73 2.11
CA VAL A 205 3.01 -4.15 1.62
C VAL A 205 3.09 -5.58 1.08
N THR A 206 2.29 -6.46 1.62
CA THR A 206 2.19 -7.85 1.20
C THR A 206 0.94 -8.10 0.34
N TYR A 207 0.82 -9.31 -0.20
CA TYR A 207 -0.38 -9.72 -0.94
C TYR A 207 -1.68 -9.58 -0.13
N ASN A 208 -1.60 -9.71 1.18
CA ASN A 208 -2.77 -9.67 2.07
C ASN A 208 -3.52 -8.34 2.02
N THR A 209 -2.84 -7.22 1.77
CA THR A 209 -3.46 -5.89 1.65
C THR A 209 -4.49 -5.82 0.52
N PHE A 210 -4.31 -6.60 -0.55
CA PHE A 210 -5.22 -6.63 -1.70
C PHE A 210 -6.16 -7.84 -1.69
N LYS A 211 -6.17 -8.63 -0.61
CA LYS A 211 -7.08 -9.77 -0.48
C LYS A 211 -8.51 -9.25 -0.35
N PRO A 212 -9.43 -9.68 -1.23
CA PRO A 212 -10.84 -9.30 -1.11
C PRO A 212 -11.44 -9.78 0.21
N ILE A 213 -12.35 -9.00 0.78
CA ILE A 213 -13.18 -9.44 1.90
C ILE A 213 -14.19 -10.45 1.35
N THR A 214 -14.12 -11.68 1.84
CA THR A 214 -15.00 -12.79 1.39
C THR A 214 -16.11 -13.13 2.38
N VAL A 215 -16.09 -12.48 3.55
CA VAL A 215 -17.09 -12.65 4.61
C VAL A 215 -18.11 -11.53 4.55
N ASP A 216 -19.36 -11.79 4.94
CA ASP A 216 -20.43 -10.77 4.92
C ASP A 216 -20.21 -9.70 6.01
N ASN A 217 -19.89 -10.12 7.23
CA ASN A 217 -19.53 -9.20 8.30
C ASN A 217 -18.04 -8.88 8.21
N TYR A 218 -17.71 -7.64 7.87
CA TYR A 218 -16.31 -7.22 7.72
C TYR A 218 -15.46 -7.36 8.99
N ASN A 219 -16.06 -7.41 10.18
CA ASN A 219 -15.31 -7.62 11.42
C ASN A 219 -14.78 -9.05 11.57
N ASP A 220 -15.34 -10.02 10.83
CA ASP A 220 -14.87 -11.41 10.82
C ASP A 220 -13.72 -11.62 9.82
N HIS A 221 -13.40 -10.57 9.04
CA HIS A 221 -12.27 -10.63 8.10
C HIS A 221 -10.95 -10.55 8.85
N GLN A 222 -10.06 -11.51 8.56
CA GLN A 222 -8.70 -11.52 9.09
C GLN A 222 -7.77 -10.77 8.14
N ILE A 223 -7.34 -9.58 8.57
CA ILE A 223 -6.29 -8.85 7.87
C ILE A 223 -4.94 -9.50 8.24
N GLY A 224 -4.09 -9.71 7.24
CA GLY A 224 -2.74 -10.18 7.50
C GLY A 224 -1.87 -9.13 8.18
N SER A 225 -0.79 -9.59 8.82
CA SER A 225 0.24 -8.70 9.33
C SER A 225 1.26 -8.32 8.24
N GLU A 226 1.89 -7.18 8.42
CA GLU A 226 2.91 -6.64 7.51
C GLU A 226 4.10 -6.13 8.32
N VAL A 227 5.32 -6.41 7.85
CA VAL A 227 6.54 -5.92 8.51
C VAL A 227 6.56 -4.40 8.49
N CYS A 228 6.73 -3.82 9.67
CA CYS A 228 6.67 -2.38 9.88
C CYS A 228 7.84 -1.89 10.73
N ASN A 229 8.41 -0.75 10.35
CA ASN A 229 9.45 -0.07 11.11
C ASN A 229 9.05 1.39 11.34
N ILE A 230 9.06 1.80 12.61
CA ILE A 230 8.80 3.17 13.06
C ILE A 230 9.98 3.62 13.90
N LYS A 231 10.59 4.76 13.55
CA LYS A 231 11.65 5.35 14.33
C LYS A 231 11.09 6.25 15.45
N GLU A 232 11.73 6.24 16.60
CA GLU A 232 11.37 7.13 17.72
C GLU A 232 11.43 8.60 17.31
N SER A 233 12.35 8.95 16.40
CA SER A 233 12.45 10.30 15.84
C SER A 233 11.17 10.75 15.13
N LEU A 234 10.49 9.85 14.41
CA LEU A 234 9.18 10.12 13.81
C LEU A 234 8.12 10.40 14.90
N ILE A 235 8.10 9.58 15.94
CA ILE A 235 7.15 9.76 17.06
C ILE A 235 7.38 11.09 17.78
N SER A 236 8.63 11.48 17.97
CA SER A 236 9.01 12.77 18.55
C SER A 236 8.52 13.94 17.67
N LYS A 237 8.63 13.84 16.34
CA LYS A 237 8.11 14.85 15.40
C LYS A 237 6.58 14.91 15.44
N ILE A 238 5.88 13.77 15.50
CA ILE A 238 4.42 13.73 15.66
C ILE A 238 3.98 14.49 16.92
N LYS A 239 4.62 14.20 18.06
CA LYS A 239 4.35 14.89 19.34
C LYS A 239 4.62 16.40 19.25
N SER A 240 5.75 16.77 18.66
CA SER A 240 6.12 18.19 18.47
C SER A 240 5.13 18.92 17.57
N THR A 241 4.73 18.32 16.44
CA THR A 241 3.73 18.89 15.52
C THR A 241 2.42 19.15 16.23
N LYS A 242 1.89 18.16 16.94
CA LYS A 242 0.63 18.31 17.70
C LYS A 242 0.72 19.32 18.84
N SER A 243 1.84 19.40 19.55
CA SER A 243 2.05 20.39 20.61
C SER A 243 2.09 21.84 20.11
N GLN A 244 2.36 22.04 18.81
CA GLN A 244 2.34 23.33 18.13
C GLN A 244 1.01 23.62 17.43
N ASN A 245 -0.03 22.80 17.65
CA ASN A 245 -1.34 22.88 16.99
C ASN A 245 -1.29 22.76 15.46
N ASN A 246 -0.27 22.06 14.93
CA ASN A 246 -0.18 21.69 13.53
C ASN A 246 -0.73 20.27 13.30
N ASN A 247 -1.04 19.96 12.04
CA ASN A 247 -1.69 18.71 11.69
C ASN A 247 -0.69 17.65 11.24
N VAL A 248 -1.05 16.39 11.48
CA VAL A 248 -0.32 15.19 11.06
C VAL A 248 -1.10 14.49 9.97
N TYR A 249 -0.57 14.47 8.77
CA TYR A 249 -1.17 13.83 7.59
C TYR A 249 -0.36 12.62 7.16
N THR A 250 -1.04 11.55 6.80
CA THR A 250 -0.40 10.37 6.22
C THR A 250 -0.67 10.27 4.72
N VAL A 251 0.29 9.73 4.00
CA VAL A 251 0.15 9.43 2.57
C VAL A 251 0.00 7.93 2.37
N GLY A 252 -1.20 7.53 2.00
CA GLY A 252 -1.62 6.16 1.82
C GLY A 252 -2.09 5.49 3.11
N THR A 253 -2.99 4.54 2.93
CA THR A 253 -3.54 3.71 4.00
C THR A 253 -2.47 2.89 4.72
N THR A 254 -1.34 2.61 4.06
CA THR A 254 -0.20 1.89 4.63
C THR A 254 0.55 2.72 5.68
N ALA A 255 0.83 3.99 5.40
CA ALA A 255 1.43 4.90 6.38
C ALA A 255 0.49 5.12 7.57
N THR A 256 -0.83 5.32 7.30
CA THR A 256 -1.86 5.41 8.34
C THR A 256 -1.84 4.19 9.25
N ARG A 257 -1.89 2.99 8.65
CA ARG A 257 -1.91 1.74 9.40
C ARG A 257 -0.64 1.56 10.23
N ALA A 258 0.53 1.95 9.71
CA ALA A 258 1.81 1.86 10.42
C ALA A 258 1.80 2.70 11.71
N VAL A 259 1.50 4.00 11.60
CA VAL A 259 1.56 4.91 12.75
C VAL A 259 0.43 4.67 13.75
N GLU A 260 -0.77 4.32 13.27
CA GLU A 260 -1.90 3.98 14.14
C GLU A 260 -1.69 2.63 14.85
N ASN A 261 -1.06 1.63 14.21
CA ASN A 261 -0.66 0.38 14.85
C ASN A 261 0.31 0.64 16.00
N TYR A 262 1.32 1.48 15.77
CA TYR A 262 2.26 1.89 16.80
C TYR A 262 1.54 2.51 18.02
N ALA A 263 0.66 3.48 17.76
CA ALA A 263 -0.07 4.18 18.82
C ALA A 263 -1.11 3.32 19.51
N SER A 264 -1.77 2.39 18.80
CA SER A 264 -2.80 1.52 19.36
C SER A 264 -2.24 0.55 20.42
N LYS A 265 -1.02 0.09 20.20
CA LYS A 265 -0.29 -0.85 21.09
C LYS A 265 0.59 -0.14 22.12
N SER A 266 0.59 1.21 22.11
CA SER A 266 1.37 2.03 23.05
C SER A 266 2.85 1.70 23.08
N TYR A 267 3.44 1.41 21.91
CA TYR A 267 4.87 1.17 21.78
C TYR A 267 5.70 2.40 22.22
N VAL A 268 6.93 2.15 22.65
CA VAL A 268 7.88 3.19 23.07
C VAL A 268 9.23 2.93 22.40
N GLY A 269 9.88 3.98 21.96
CA GLY A 269 11.16 3.88 21.24
C GLY A 269 10.99 3.46 19.77
N ASP A 270 12.08 2.98 19.19
CA ASP A 270 12.07 2.38 17.84
C ASP A 270 11.22 1.11 17.84
N PHE A 271 10.39 0.97 16.81
CA PHE A 271 9.60 -0.23 16.58
C PHE A 271 10.03 -0.93 15.30
N SER A 272 10.30 -2.23 15.39
CA SER A 272 10.50 -3.12 14.25
C SER A 272 9.74 -4.41 14.53
N GLY A 273 8.71 -4.68 13.75
CA GLY A 273 7.83 -5.82 13.99
C GLY A 273 6.68 -5.88 12.99
N GLU A 274 5.62 -6.57 13.36
CA GLU A 274 4.44 -6.75 12.51
C GLU A 274 3.31 -5.77 12.87
N ALA A 275 2.78 -5.09 11.86
CA ALA A 275 1.57 -4.28 11.95
C ALA A 275 0.36 -5.14 11.55
N ASP A 276 -0.50 -5.44 12.51
CA ASP A 276 -1.71 -6.27 12.35
C ASP A 276 -3.01 -5.49 12.57
N LEU A 277 -2.91 -4.18 12.76
CA LEU A 277 -4.07 -3.33 13.02
C LEU A 277 -5.07 -3.36 11.84
N TYR A 278 -6.31 -3.72 12.14
CA TYR A 278 -7.43 -3.65 11.22
C TYR A 278 -8.31 -2.44 11.55
N ILE A 279 -8.26 -1.42 10.70
CA ILE A 279 -9.01 -0.18 10.86
C ILE A 279 -10.35 -0.32 10.14
N THR A 280 -11.45 -0.25 10.91
CA THR A 280 -12.83 -0.36 10.42
C THR A 280 -13.69 0.76 11.01
N PRO A 281 -14.88 1.04 10.46
CA PRO A 281 -15.78 2.06 10.99
C PRO A 281 -15.98 1.96 12.49
N GLY A 282 -15.77 3.07 13.19
CA GLY A 282 -15.77 3.15 14.65
C GLY A 282 -14.39 3.18 15.30
N TYR A 283 -13.32 2.94 14.53
CA TYR A 283 -11.95 3.14 15.01
C TYR A 283 -11.72 4.61 15.40
N LYS A 284 -11.02 4.82 16.53
CA LYS A 284 -10.64 6.15 17.01
C LYS A 284 -9.18 6.40 16.71
N PHE A 285 -8.93 7.24 15.72
CA PHE A 285 -7.58 7.63 15.34
C PHE A 285 -6.86 8.34 16.49
N LYS A 286 -5.59 8.03 16.68
CA LYS A 286 -4.75 8.55 17.76
C LYS A 286 -3.71 9.54 17.27
N ILE A 287 -3.31 9.42 15.99
CA ILE A 287 -2.20 10.17 15.42
C ILE A 287 -2.67 11.10 14.31
N ILE A 288 -3.39 10.58 13.32
CA ILE A 288 -3.63 11.33 12.09
C ILE A 288 -4.74 12.37 12.25
N ASP A 289 -4.54 13.52 11.61
CA ASP A 289 -5.52 14.60 11.41
C ASP A 289 -6.01 14.64 9.94
N GLY A 290 -5.59 13.68 9.13
CA GLY A 290 -6.06 13.50 7.77
C GLY A 290 -5.23 12.52 6.96
N LEU A 291 -5.72 12.25 5.75
CA LEU A 291 -5.21 11.20 4.88
C LEU A 291 -5.19 11.65 3.42
N ILE A 292 -4.04 11.50 2.76
CA ILE A 292 -3.92 11.58 1.30
C ILE A 292 -3.93 10.15 0.77
N THR A 293 -4.89 9.79 -0.10
CA THR A 293 -5.04 8.41 -0.58
C THR A 293 -5.60 8.35 -2.00
N ASN A 294 -5.54 7.18 -2.64
CA ASN A 294 -6.24 6.91 -3.90
C ASN A 294 -7.72 6.59 -3.66
N PHE A 295 -8.50 6.50 -4.73
CA PHE A 295 -9.84 5.92 -4.71
C PHE A 295 -9.77 4.40 -4.73
N HIS A 296 -10.46 3.74 -3.80
CA HIS A 296 -10.34 2.31 -3.52
C HIS A 296 -11.47 1.48 -4.12
N LEU A 297 -11.23 0.16 -4.23
CA LEU A 297 -12.20 -0.85 -4.69
C LEU A 297 -13.45 -0.88 -3.80
N PRO A 298 -14.64 -1.14 -4.39
CA PRO A 298 -15.81 -1.54 -3.61
C PRO A 298 -15.49 -2.72 -2.68
N GLN A 299 -16.11 -2.76 -1.52
CA GLN A 299 -16.03 -3.87 -0.56
C GLN A 299 -14.58 -4.24 -0.15
N SER A 300 -13.67 -3.26 -0.09
CA SER A 300 -12.26 -3.48 0.28
C SER A 300 -11.94 -2.99 1.71
N THR A 301 -10.90 -3.59 2.31
CA THR A 301 -10.37 -3.15 3.61
C THR A 301 -9.91 -1.69 3.59
N LEU A 302 -9.39 -1.22 2.44
CA LEU A 302 -8.94 0.14 2.25
C LEU A 302 -10.12 1.14 2.25
N LEU A 303 -11.25 0.75 1.66
CA LEU A 303 -12.48 1.56 1.67
C LEU A 303 -13.03 1.69 3.10
N LEU A 304 -12.96 0.60 3.89
CA LEU A 304 -13.38 0.62 5.31
C LEU A 304 -12.51 1.58 6.15
N LEU A 305 -11.19 1.61 5.90
CA LEU A 305 -10.28 2.53 6.56
C LEU A 305 -10.66 3.98 6.27
N VAL A 306 -10.91 4.34 5.01
CA VAL A 306 -11.34 5.71 4.67
C VAL A 306 -12.70 6.04 5.28
N ALA A 307 -13.64 5.08 5.27
CA ALA A 307 -14.93 5.23 5.92
C ALA A 307 -14.83 5.42 7.44
N SER A 308 -13.75 4.93 8.06
CA SER A 308 -13.51 5.13 9.49
C SER A 308 -13.20 6.59 9.83
N ILE A 309 -12.71 7.36 8.86
CA ILE A 309 -12.38 8.79 9.02
C ILE A 309 -13.64 9.65 8.87
N ILE A 310 -14.34 9.54 7.74
CA ILE A 310 -15.40 10.47 7.33
C ILE A 310 -16.82 9.88 7.39
N GLY A 311 -16.93 8.63 7.77
CA GLY A 311 -18.21 7.90 7.73
C GLY A 311 -18.49 7.32 6.33
N ARG A 312 -19.34 6.27 6.33
CA ARG A 312 -19.71 5.56 5.10
C ARG A 312 -20.46 6.45 4.11
N ASP A 313 -21.47 7.15 4.58
CA ASP A 313 -22.40 7.87 3.70
C ASP A 313 -21.70 9.03 2.98
N LYS A 314 -20.89 9.80 3.71
CA LYS A 314 -20.04 10.85 3.12
C LYS A 314 -19.02 10.27 2.15
N LEU A 315 -18.40 9.15 2.48
CA LEU A 315 -17.45 8.48 1.58
C LEU A 315 -18.12 8.11 0.25
N LEU A 316 -19.29 7.47 0.29
CA LEU A 316 -20.01 7.07 -0.93
C LEU A 316 -20.49 8.28 -1.75
N GLU A 317 -20.93 9.36 -1.09
CA GLU A 317 -21.24 10.65 -1.74
C GLU A 317 -20.01 11.19 -2.50
N LEU A 318 -18.84 11.25 -1.84
CA LEU A 318 -17.61 11.74 -2.47
C LEU A 318 -17.17 10.86 -3.65
N TYR A 319 -17.37 9.54 -3.55
CA TYR A 319 -17.05 8.60 -4.63
C TYR A 319 -18.00 8.76 -5.83
N ASP A 320 -19.31 9.02 -5.60
CA ASP A 320 -20.25 9.35 -6.66
C ASP A 320 -19.86 10.67 -7.38
N ILE A 321 -19.46 11.68 -6.61
CA ILE A 321 -18.94 12.94 -7.16
C ILE A 321 -17.66 12.70 -7.96
N ALA A 322 -16.73 11.86 -7.48
CA ALA A 322 -15.51 11.50 -8.19
C ALA A 322 -15.80 10.82 -9.54
N ILE A 323 -16.75 9.87 -9.56
CA ILE A 323 -17.19 9.17 -10.77
C ILE A 323 -17.78 10.17 -11.77
N LYS A 324 -18.70 11.04 -11.35
CA LYS A 324 -19.32 12.06 -12.20
C LYS A 324 -18.31 13.05 -12.77
N ASN A 325 -17.24 13.32 -12.06
CA ASN A 325 -16.14 14.22 -12.49
C ASN A 325 -15.00 13.47 -13.19
N ASN A 326 -15.18 12.21 -13.58
CA ASN A 326 -14.20 11.41 -14.31
C ASN A 326 -12.84 11.35 -13.59
N TYR A 327 -12.84 11.12 -12.28
CA TYR A 327 -11.66 10.73 -11.55
C TYR A 327 -11.28 9.31 -11.90
N ARG A 328 -9.99 9.02 -11.96
CA ARG A 328 -9.46 7.69 -12.19
C ARG A 328 -9.26 6.97 -10.85
N PHE A 329 -9.51 5.68 -10.84
CA PHE A 329 -9.51 4.85 -9.65
C PHE A 329 -8.29 3.94 -9.57
N TYR A 330 -7.96 3.47 -8.37
CA TYR A 330 -6.92 2.50 -7.97
C TYR A 330 -5.50 3.06 -8.04
N SER A 331 -4.48 2.16 -8.12
CA SER A 331 -3.06 2.48 -7.93
C SER A 331 -2.51 3.58 -8.83
N TYR A 332 -2.92 3.59 -10.09
CA TYR A 332 -2.54 4.62 -11.08
C TYR A 332 -3.61 5.69 -11.28
N GLY A 333 -4.62 5.66 -10.41
CA GLY A 333 -5.73 6.60 -10.45
C GLY A 333 -5.37 7.98 -9.95
N ASP A 334 -6.38 8.73 -9.58
CA ASP A 334 -6.28 10.07 -9.01
C ASP A 334 -6.27 9.97 -7.46
N SER A 335 -6.17 11.08 -6.78
CA SER A 335 -6.00 11.16 -5.34
C SER A 335 -7.12 11.92 -4.66
N MET A 336 -7.37 11.61 -3.39
CA MET A 336 -8.16 12.44 -2.49
C MET A 336 -7.34 12.81 -1.25
N PHE A 337 -7.55 14.00 -0.74
CA PHE A 337 -7.03 14.50 0.53
C PHE A 337 -8.19 14.77 1.47
N ILE A 338 -8.25 14.01 2.54
CA ILE A 338 -9.24 14.16 3.60
C ILE A 338 -8.57 14.87 4.77
N LYS A 339 -9.15 15.97 5.22
CA LYS A 339 -8.78 16.70 6.43
C LYS A 339 -9.89 16.53 7.47
N VAL A 340 -9.50 16.26 8.72
CA VAL A 340 -10.44 16.00 9.85
C VAL A 340 -10.53 17.22 10.74
#